data_9536e6dadea8c9039052caa3dcda9ff1
#
_entry.id   9536e6dadea8c9039052caa3dcda9ff1
#
_cell.length_a   1.000
_cell.length_b   1.000
_cell.length_c   1.000
_cell.angle_alpha   90.00
_cell.angle_beta   90.00
_cell.angle_gamma   90.00
#
_symmetry.space_group_name_H-M   'P 1'
#
loop_
_entity.id
_entity.type
_entity.pdbx_description
1 polymer ?
#
loop_
_entity_poly.entity_id
_entity_poly.type
_entity_poly.pdbx_seq_one_letter_code
_entity_poly.pdbx_strand_id
1 'polypeptide(L)'
;MSRLYCTLLVTKVCYMHVLSDYRKIEKMYNKKFNIVDNNYSFIIWGLAMHLILLWGVLDVNFHSPIIQELPNVPILRNAPAKRLVLFVADGLRFRTFIEAPPKFLKHIMTDTGAWGISHTRMPTESRPGIVAICAGLYEDPSAIFKGWKENPVDFDSVFNQSYLSWAWGSPDIIPMFTKGAGENVHGDSYPPEWQNFDIMHGQIWRLDSWVFDKYIDWLREDAHKVKNAERVVLFLHLLGCDTTGHTAKPHSRKYVDNMNYVDWKIEEVVQMTEKFFGDNSTAYIFTSDHGMTDWGSHGSGSTDETETPLIVWGAGINAFNFRQNVEQVDITPLISSLIGAPIPINNEGVLPWQYLSTNNLRYINHALLNNLKQLTYQVKANHKMNCENNGLADWREIELDNKISTFDKDSETEDLNEKLKEIVNTIKLAKKSLLYFRQYQRTRFLLYLSIIWLGWIILLFFKITGVIRPRVNSFILLITNCVFIVLVTMIFIVHKVSGCNNWRLPCYAFLTMISFWLATRSIIIYTVKLKVCKSKYYWTIITGIIFY
;
A
#
# COMPACT_ATOMS: atom_id res chain seq x y z
N MET A 1 -38.30 -5.94 -74.98
CA MET A 1 -37.78 -7.01 -74.08
C MET A 1 -36.25 -7.21 -74.13
N SER A 2 -35.57 -7.01 -75.26
CA SER A 2 -34.12 -7.27 -75.40
C SER A 2 -33.21 -6.31 -74.58
N ARG A 3 -33.56 -5.01 -74.41
CA ARG A 3 -32.74 -4.04 -73.63
C ARG A 3 -32.78 -4.28 -72.11
N LEU A 4 -33.89 -4.75 -71.57
CA LEU A 4 -34.00 -5.06 -70.12
C LEU A 4 -33.16 -6.31 -69.76
N TYR A 5 -33.08 -7.30 -70.65
CA TYR A 5 -32.27 -8.50 -70.46
C TYR A 5 -30.77 -8.20 -70.46
N CYS A 6 -30.30 -7.32 -71.36
CA CYS A 6 -28.90 -6.88 -71.40
C CYS A 6 -28.51 -6.12 -70.17
N THR A 7 -29.35 -5.20 -69.62
CA THR A 7 -29.06 -4.43 -68.43
C THR A 7 -29.00 -5.31 -67.18
N LEU A 8 -29.89 -6.27 -67.05
CA LEU A 8 -29.90 -7.29 -66.00
C LEU A 8 -28.68 -8.23 -66.07
N LEU A 9 -28.20 -8.58 -67.23
CA LEU A 9 -27.01 -9.41 -67.41
C LEU A 9 -25.74 -8.63 -67.06
N VAL A 10 -25.61 -7.37 -67.47
CA VAL A 10 -24.46 -6.49 -67.13
C VAL A 10 -24.39 -6.18 -65.64
N THR A 11 -25.53 -5.89 -65.03
CA THR A 11 -25.57 -5.70 -63.58
C THR A 11 -25.22 -6.97 -62.81
N LYS A 12 -25.65 -8.13 -63.24
CA LYS A 12 -25.33 -9.44 -62.66
C LYS A 12 -23.83 -9.77 -62.79
N VAL A 13 -23.23 -9.46 -63.95
CA VAL A 13 -21.80 -9.68 -64.24
C VAL A 13 -20.94 -8.68 -63.42
N CYS A 14 -21.30 -7.41 -63.37
CA CYS A 14 -20.63 -6.43 -62.50
C CYS A 14 -20.74 -6.80 -61.02
N TYR A 15 -21.92 -7.22 -60.55
CA TYR A 15 -22.12 -7.68 -59.19
C TYR A 15 -21.28 -8.92 -58.86
N MET A 16 -21.16 -9.88 -59.79
CA MET A 16 -20.30 -11.06 -59.62
C MET A 16 -18.82 -10.74 -59.66
N HIS A 17 -18.37 -9.74 -60.43
CA HIS A 17 -16.97 -9.26 -60.42
C HIS A 17 -16.63 -8.53 -59.12
N VAL A 18 -17.48 -7.63 -58.67
CA VAL A 18 -17.31 -6.92 -57.41
C VAL A 18 -17.29 -7.91 -56.23
N LEU A 19 -18.15 -8.92 -56.23
CA LEU A 19 -18.14 -10.02 -55.23
C LEU A 19 -16.88 -10.89 -55.31
N SER A 20 -16.35 -11.12 -56.50
CA SER A 20 -15.10 -11.90 -56.71
C SER A 20 -13.89 -11.13 -56.15
N ASP A 21 -13.79 -9.84 -56.45
CA ASP A 21 -12.70 -8.99 -55.96
C ASP A 21 -12.83 -8.75 -54.47
N TYR A 22 -14.03 -8.53 -53.96
CA TYR A 22 -14.29 -8.49 -52.54
C TYR A 22 -13.83 -9.76 -51.81
N ARG A 23 -14.13 -10.96 -52.37
CA ARG A 23 -13.68 -12.25 -51.82
C ARG A 23 -12.16 -12.44 -51.90
N LYS A 24 -11.47 -11.88 -52.90
CA LYS A 24 -9.99 -11.90 -52.98
C LYS A 24 -9.36 -10.98 -51.93
N ILE A 25 -9.89 -9.78 -51.80
CA ILE A 25 -9.44 -8.79 -50.76
C ILE A 25 -9.73 -9.37 -49.38
N GLU A 26 -10.88 -9.96 -49.17
CA GLU A 26 -11.26 -10.62 -47.92
C GLU A 26 -10.35 -11.79 -47.55
N LYS A 27 -10.01 -12.65 -48.54
CA LYS A 27 -9.06 -13.77 -48.31
C LYS A 27 -7.66 -13.26 -47.98
N MET A 28 -7.19 -12.18 -48.59
CA MET A 28 -5.91 -11.55 -48.28
C MET A 28 -5.93 -10.90 -46.89
N TYR A 29 -7.01 -10.20 -46.56
CA TYR A 29 -7.17 -9.52 -45.27
C TYR A 29 -7.28 -10.52 -44.09
N ASN A 30 -8.08 -11.58 -44.27
CA ASN A 30 -8.27 -12.61 -43.26
C ASN A 30 -7.01 -13.48 -43.06
N LYS A 31 -6.16 -13.65 -44.05
CA LYS A 31 -4.91 -14.40 -43.94
C LYS A 31 -3.81 -13.59 -43.23
N LYS A 32 -3.83 -12.24 -43.37
CA LYS A 32 -2.83 -11.36 -42.76
C LYS A 32 -3.12 -10.99 -41.28
N PHE A 33 -4.38 -11.03 -40.87
CA PHE A 33 -4.79 -10.49 -39.54
C PHE A 33 -5.33 -11.54 -38.56
N ASN A 34 -5.17 -12.83 -38.83
CA ASN A 34 -5.58 -13.83 -37.84
C ASN A 34 -4.41 -14.16 -36.92
N ILE A 35 -4.51 -13.66 -35.68
CA ILE A 35 -3.46 -13.80 -34.67
C ILE A 35 -3.16 -15.28 -34.34
N VAL A 36 -4.16 -16.16 -34.43
CA VAL A 36 -4.01 -17.60 -34.13
C VAL A 36 -3.23 -18.33 -35.23
N ASP A 37 -3.35 -17.88 -36.48
CA ASP A 37 -2.71 -18.52 -37.65
C ASP A 37 -1.23 -18.08 -37.79
N ASN A 38 -0.87 -16.89 -37.35
CA ASN A 38 0.49 -16.38 -37.41
C ASN A 38 1.23 -16.63 -36.09
N ASN A 39 2.22 -17.53 -36.11
CA ASN A 39 2.98 -17.88 -34.89
C ASN A 39 3.67 -16.69 -34.24
N TYR A 40 4.26 -15.80 -35.02
CA TYR A 40 4.94 -14.61 -34.46
C TYR A 40 3.95 -13.66 -33.78
N SER A 41 2.83 -13.34 -34.45
CA SER A 41 1.80 -12.48 -33.86
C SER A 41 1.17 -13.11 -32.61
N PHE A 42 1.01 -14.45 -32.61
CA PHE A 42 0.49 -15.18 -31.46
C PHE A 42 1.44 -15.14 -30.27
N ILE A 43 2.76 -15.32 -30.49
CA ILE A 43 3.78 -15.25 -29.44
C ILE A 43 3.87 -13.84 -28.88
N ILE A 44 3.94 -12.82 -29.76
CA ILE A 44 3.99 -11.41 -29.34
C ILE A 44 2.75 -11.05 -28.50
N TRP A 45 1.58 -11.46 -28.94
CA TRP A 45 0.34 -11.23 -28.18
C TRP A 45 0.34 -11.98 -26.85
N GLY A 46 0.82 -13.21 -26.81
CA GLY A 46 0.97 -13.99 -25.59
C GLY A 46 1.89 -13.29 -24.57
N LEU A 47 3.05 -12.83 -25.00
CA LEU A 47 3.96 -12.07 -24.13
C LEU A 47 3.29 -10.78 -23.62
N ALA A 48 2.62 -10.04 -24.50
CA ALA A 48 1.88 -8.83 -24.10
C ALA A 48 0.79 -9.15 -23.07
N MET A 49 0.04 -10.24 -23.24
CA MET A 49 -0.98 -10.66 -22.28
C MET A 49 -0.40 -11.00 -20.91
N HIS A 50 0.72 -11.71 -20.85
CA HIS A 50 1.38 -12.02 -19.56
C HIS A 50 1.90 -10.76 -18.87
N LEU A 51 2.48 -9.81 -19.61
CA LEU A 51 2.92 -8.53 -19.07
C LEU A 51 1.74 -7.68 -18.56
N ILE A 52 0.64 -7.62 -19.32
CA ILE A 52 -0.58 -6.90 -18.92
C ILE A 52 -1.18 -7.50 -17.66
N LEU A 53 -1.18 -8.84 -17.55
CA LEU A 53 -1.69 -9.51 -16.37
C LEU A 53 -0.82 -9.28 -15.15
N LEU A 54 0.49 -9.44 -15.28
CA LEU A 54 1.43 -9.17 -14.20
C LEU A 54 1.27 -7.72 -13.70
N TRP A 55 1.31 -6.77 -14.65
CA TRP A 55 1.10 -5.36 -14.32
C TRP A 55 -0.28 -5.10 -13.71
N GLY A 56 -1.34 -5.66 -14.31
CA GLY A 56 -2.71 -5.45 -13.83
C GLY A 56 -2.96 -6.02 -12.44
N VAL A 57 -2.39 -7.19 -12.12
CA VAL A 57 -2.48 -7.77 -10.77
C VAL A 57 -1.79 -6.85 -9.76
N LEU A 58 -0.59 -6.36 -10.06
CA LEU A 58 0.13 -5.42 -9.21
C LEU A 58 -0.65 -4.11 -9.06
N ASP A 59 -1.06 -3.51 -10.18
CA ASP A 59 -1.79 -2.23 -10.19
C ASP A 59 -3.12 -2.27 -9.42
N VAL A 60 -3.88 -3.36 -9.54
CA VAL A 60 -5.20 -3.49 -8.90
C VAL A 60 -5.11 -3.82 -7.41
N ASN A 61 -4.12 -4.63 -7.01
CA ASN A 61 -4.05 -5.09 -5.63
C ASN A 61 -3.21 -4.18 -4.72
N PHE A 62 -2.25 -3.46 -5.28
CA PHE A 62 -1.21 -2.77 -4.51
C PHE A 62 -1.14 -1.26 -4.77
N HIS A 63 -2.14 -0.69 -5.39
CA HIS A 63 -2.16 0.76 -5.62
C HIS A 63 -2.60 1.52 -4.37
N SER A 64 -1.67 2.23 -3.74
CA SER A 64 -1.97 3.25 -2.72
C SER A 64 -1.63 4.62 -3.29
N PRO A 65 -2.61 5.43 -3.70
CA PRO A 65 -2.31 6.75 -4.25
C PRO A 65 -1.83 7.68 -3.14
N ILE A 66 -0.60 8.15 -3.25
CA ILE A 66 -0.10 9.27 -2.46
C ILE A 66 -0.75 10.54 -3.03
N ILE A 67 -1.46 11.26 -2.17
CA ILE A 67 -2.13 12.49 -2.56
C ILE A 67 -1.26 13.65 -2.09
N GLN A 68 -0.79 14.44 -3.06
CA GLN A 68 -0.10 15.69 -2.78
C GLN A 68 -1.12 16.81 -2.50
N GLU A 69 -0.69 17.86 -1.80
CA GLU A 69 -1.49 19.07 -1.56
C GLU A 69 -2.76 18.89 -0.70
N LEU A 70 -2.76 17.92 0.22
CA LEU A 70 -3.80 17.87 1.24
C LEU A 70 -3.54 18.92 2.33
N PRO A 71 -4.61 19.51 2.91
CA PRO A 71 -4.43 20.45 4.00
C PRO A 71 -3.91 19.76 5.27
N ASN A 72 -2.99 20.42 5.97
CA ASN A 72 -2.54 19.99 7.28
C ASN A 72 -3.63 20.21 8.33
N VAL A 73 -3.68 19.33 9.31
CA VAL A 73 -4.46 19.57 10.54
C VAL A 73 -3.69 20.51 11.48
N PRO A 74 -4.38 21.25 12.36
CA PRO A 74 -3.71 22.19 13.23
C PRO A 74 -2.84 21.51 14.28
N ILE A 75 -1.81 22.23 14.74
CA ILE A 75 -0.98 21.86 15.89
C ILE A 75 -1.85 21.79 17.16
N LEU A 76 -1.66 20.76 17.96
CA LEU A 76 -2.31 20.62 19.26
C LEU A 76 -1.50 21.37 20.32
N ARG A 77 -2.16 22.31 20.99
CA ARG A 77 -1.55 23.05 22.12
C ARG A 77 -1.61 22.21 23.39
N ASN A 78 -0.67 22.47 24.31
CA ASN A 78 -0.59 21.77 25.59
C ASN A 78 -0.42 20.25 25.45
N ALA A 79 0.43 19.85 24.52
CA ALA A 79 0.78 18.46 24.32
C ALA A 79 1.38 17.84 25.60
N PRO A 80 1.09 16.56 25.88
CA PRO A 80 1.57 15.92 27.10
C PRO A 80 3.09 15.70 27.12
N ALA A 81 3.74 15.63 25.96
CA ALA A 81 5.18 15.52 25.82
C ALA A 81 5.74 16.65 24.94
N LYS A 82 6.93 17.14 25.25
CA LYS A 82 7.68 18.05 24.40
C LYS A 82 8.48 17.32 23.33
N ARG A 83 8.90 16.10 23.65
CA ARG A 83 9.76 15.25 22.80
C ARG A 83 9.36 13.80 22.87
N LEU A 84 9.70 13.07 21.81
CA LEU A 84 9.46 11.64 21.71
C LEU A 84 10.73 10.95 21.21
N VAL A 85 11.12 9.87 21.90
CA VAL A 85 12.17 8.96 21.45
C VAL A 85 11.51 7.69 20.89
N LEU A 86 11.74 7.43 19.61
CA LEU A 86 11.22 6.27 18.90
C LEU A 86 12.35 5.26 18.66
N PHE A 87 12.26 4.10 19.29
CA PHE A 87 13.14 2.97 19.06
C PHE A 87 12.45 1.97 18.15
N VAL A 88 13.06 1.63 17.02
CA VAL A 88 12.57 0.59 16.13
C VAL A 88 13.63 -0.48 15.98
N ALA A 89 13.40 -1.66 16.59
CA ALA A 89 14.25 -2.83 16.48
C ALA A 89 13.81 -3.63 15.25
N ASP A 90 14.51 -3.48 14.14
CA ASP A 90 14.23 -4.11 12.86
C ASP A 90 14.22 -5.64 12.96
N GLY A 91 13.22 -6.26 12.35
CA GLY A 91 13.07 -7.72 12.31
C GLY A 91 12.74 -8.40 13.65
N LEU A 92 12.36 -7.64 14.70
CA LEU A 92 12.05 -8.18 16.01
C LEU A 92 10.62 -8.73 16.07
N ARG A 93 10.48 -10.07 16.02
CA ARG A 93 9.18 -10.72 16.09
C ARG A 93 8.61 -10.75 17.51
N PHE A 94 7.30 -10.60 17.61
CA PHE A 94 6.58 -10.59 18.89
C PHE A 94 6.72 -11.91 19.66
N ARG A 95 6.63 -13.06 18.98
CA ARG A 95 6.72 -14.37 19.65
C ARG A 95 8.01 -14.54 20.44
N THR A 96 9.17 -14.29 19.84
CA THR A 96 10.45 -14.39 20.54
C THR A 96 10.55 -13.38 21.68
N PHE A 97 10.06 -12.17 21.46
CA PHE A 97 10.05 -11.13 22.49
C PHE A 97 9.22 -11.52 23.71
N ILE A 98 8.04 -12.12 23.55
CA ILE A 98 7.18 -12.49 24.67
C ILE A 98 7.61 -13.79 25.36
N GLU A 99 8.27 -14.71 24.64
CA GLU A 99 8.84 -15.95 25.20
C GLU A 99 10.08 -15.66 26.08
N ALA A 100 10.88 -14.67 25.73
CA ALA A 100 12.09 -14.25 26.46
C ALA A 100 12.14 -12.74 26.65
N PRO A 101 11.18 -12.13 27.39
CA PRO A 101 11.07 -10.68 27.46
C PRO A 101 12.29 -10.08 28.19
N PRO A 102 12.96 -9.08 27.57
CA PRO A 102 14.12 -8.42 28.18
C PRO A 102 13.72 -7.64 29.44
N LYS A 103 14.66 -7.48 30.34
CA LYS A 103 14.39 -7.08 31.73
C LYS A 103 13.76 -5.70 31.88
N PHE A 104 14.31 -4.67 31.23
CA PHE A 104 13.85 -3.29 31.32
C PHE A 104 12.48 -3.12 30.67
N LEU A 105 12.33 -3.57 29.40
CA LEU A 105 11.07 -3.48 28.68
C LEU A 105 9.97 -4.30 29.33
N LYS A 106 10.30 -5.46 29.94
CA LYS A 106 9.35 -6.23 30.76
C LYS A 106 8.83 -5.42 31.94
N HIS A 107 9.72 -4.74 32.67
CA HIS A 107 9.33 -3.87 33.78
C HIS A 107 8.42 -2.72 33.29
N ILE A 108 8.75 -2.09 32.17
CA ILE A 108 7.88 -1.07 31.57
C ILE A 108 6.49 -1.64 31.24
N MET A 109 6.40 -2.82 30.63
CA MET A 109 5.14 -3.46 30.25
C MET A 109 4.24 -3.78 31.46
N THR A 110 4.84 -4.16 32.59
CA THR A 110 4.08 -4.60 33.77
C THR A 110 3.71 -3.46 34.72
N ASP A 111 4.54 -2.42 34.82
CA ASP A 111 4.46 -1.48 35.94
C ASP A 111 4.22 -0.02 35.53
N THR A 112 4.85 0.47 34.48
CA THR A 112 4.90 1.92 34.23
C THR A 112 4.46 2.36 32.84
N GLY A 113 4.24 1.43 31.90
CA GLY A 113 3.91 1.73 30.52
C GLY A 113 2.63 1.05 30.05
N ALA A 114 2.43 1.15 28.76
CA ALA A 114 1.37 0.50 28.03
C ALA A 114 1.98 -0.38 26.94
N TRP A 115 1.34 -1.50 26.61
CA TRP A 115 1.88 -2.40 25.62
C TRP A 115 0.82 -3.08 24.76
N GLY A 116 1.25 -3.62 23.62
CA GLY A 116 0.39 -4.36 22.72
C GLY A 116 1.16 -4.99 21.58
N ILE A 117 0.42 -5.47 20.59
CA ILE A 117 0.95 -5.92 19.32
C ILE A 117 0.65 -4.85 18.28
N SER A 118 1.68 -4.48 17.54
CA SER A 118 1.57 -3.71 16.30
C SER A 118 1.49 -4.69 15.14
N HIS A 119 0.40 -4.64 14.37
CA HIS A 119 0.20 -5.49 13.20
C HIS A 119 0.69 -4.77 11.95
N THR A 120 1.78 -5.28 11.36
CA THR A 120 2.25 -4.83 10.05
C THR A 120 1.54 -5.56 8.92
N ARG A 121 1.75 -5.13 7.68
CA ARG A 121 1.18 -5.74 6.49
C ARG A 121 2.25 -6.21 5.53
N MET A 122 1.88 -7.21 4.73
CA MET A 122 2.70 -7.66 3.60
C MET A 122 2.83 -6.54 2.53
N PRO A 123 4.04 -6.34 1.99
CA PRO A 123 5.28 -7.07 2.24
C PRO A 123 5.91 -6.66 3.58
N THR A 124 6.30 -7.66 4.37
CA THR A 124 6.94 -7.47 5.68
C THR A 124 8.42 -7.19 5.49
N GLU A 125 8.72 -5.96 5.10
CA GLU A 125 10.06 -5.44 4.77
C GLU A 125 10.32 -4.15 5.55
N SER A 126 11.61 -3.83 5.75
CA SER A 126 12.01 -2.69 6.59
C SER A 126 11.45 -1.36 6.06
N ARG A 127 11.57 -1.09 4.74
CA ARG A 127 11.06 0.16 4.17
C ARG A 127 9.55 0.34 4.38
N PRO A 128 8.64 -0.58 3.95
CA PRO A 128 7.21 -0.41 4.17
C PRO A 128 6.82 -0.34 5.65
N GLY A 129 7.50 -1.09 6.52
CA GLY A 129 7.24 -1.09 7.96
C GLY A 129 7.59 0.25 8.60
N ILE A 130 8.78 0.79 8.32
CA ILE A 130 9.20 2.11 8.82
C ILE A 130 8.31 3.23 8.26
N VAL A 131 7.91 3.15 6.98
CA VAL A 131 6.95 4.10 6.39
C VAL A 131 5.60 4.03 7.10
N ALA A 132 5.11 2.84 7.44
CA ALA A 132 3.88 2.69 8.20
C ALA A 132 3.97 3.33 9.59
N ILE A 133 5.09 3.19 10.28
CA ILE A 133 5.34 3.77 11.62
C ILE A 133 5.48 5.29 11.56
N CYS A 134 6.24 5.82 10.57
CA CYS A 134 6.65 7.23 10.55
C CYS A 134 5.76 8.13 9.69
N ALA A 135 5.08 7.57 8.67
CA ALA A 135 4.19 8.32 7.79
C ALA A 135 2.72 7.88 7.88
N GLY A 136 2.44 6.76 8.54
CA GLY A 136 1.09 6.27 8.77
C GLY A 136 0.39 5.74 7.53
N LEU A 137 1.14 5.31 6.52
CA LEU A 137 0.58 4.77 5.29
C LEU A 137 1.25 3.44 4.92
N TYR A 138 0.50 2.56 4.29
CA TYR A 138 1.07 1.35 3.69
C TYR A 138 1.51 1.68 2.27
N GLU A 139 2.83 1.63 2.05
CA GLU A 139 3.43 1.87 0.74
C GLU A 139 2.95 0.82 -0.27
N ASP A 140 2.82 1.23 -1.54
CA ASP A 140 2.57 0.31 -2.64
C ASP A 140 3.75 -0.67 -2.76
N PRO A 141 3.52 -2.00 -2.79
CA PRO A 141 4.58 -2.97 -3.01
C PRO A 141 5.39 -2.77 -4.29
N SER A 142 4.88 -2.02 -5.27
CA SER A 142 5.71 -1.61 -6.41
C SER A 142 6.88 -0.71 -6.01
N ALA A 143 6.84 -0.10 -4.82
CA ALA A 143 7.96 0.63 -4.25
C ALA A 143 9.20 -0.26 -4.03
N ILE A 144 9.03 -1.57 -3.82
CA ILE A 144 10.14 -2.54 -3.77
C ILE A 144 10.93 -2.54 -5.10
N PHE A 145 10.24 -2.39 -6.25
CA PHE A 145 10.89 -2.30 -7.56
C PHE A 145 11.56 -0.94 -7.83
N LYS A 146 11.26 0.08 -7.03
CA LYS A 146 11.95 1.38 -7.12
C LYS A 146 13.36 1.34 -6.56
N GLY A 147 13.78 0.20 -6.11
CA GLY A 147 15.16 -0.16 -5.79
C GLY A 147 15.56 0.17 -4.35
N TRP A 148 16.44 -0.65 -3.85
CA TRP A 148 17.21 -0.55 -2.60
C TRP A 148 18.20 0.63 -2.62
N LYS A 149 18.11 1.53 -3.62
CA LYS A 149 18.89 2.75 -3.71
C LYS A 149 18.17 3.85 -2.96
N GLU A 150 18.95 4.78 -2.43
CA GLU A 150 18.51 6.04 -1.85
C GLU A 150 17.34 6.64 -2.65
N ASN A 151 16.12 6.32 -2.24
CA ASN A 151 14.91 6.82 -2.87
C ASN A 151 14.11 7.56 -1.81
N PRO A 152 14.29 8.91 -1.71
CA PRO A 152 13.55 9.73 -0.76
C PRO A 152 12.06 9.48 -0.90
N VAL A 153 11.35 9.55 0.22
CA VAL A 153 9.90 9.43 0.20
C VAL A 153 9.29 10.76 -0.27
N ASP A 154 8.50 10.69 -1.34
CA ASP A 154 7.77 11.85 -1.89
C ASP A 154 6.48 12.12 -1.10
N PHE A 155 6.49 11.89 0.21
CA PHE A 155 5.32 12.06 1.06
C PHE A 155 5.70 12.54 2.46
N ASP A 156 4.71 13.07 3.15
CA ASP A 156 4.82 13.64 4.47
C ASP A 156 5.02 12.57 5.56
N SER A 157 5.73 12.92 6.62
CA SER A 157 6.05 12.06 7.75
C SER A 157 6.05 12.82 9.08
N VAL A 158 6.12 12.12 10.20
CA VAL A 158 6.24 12.74 11.53
C VAL A 158 7.50 13.59 11.65
N PHE A 159 8.55 13.30 10.88
CA PHE A 159 9.77 14.09 10.88
C PHE A 159 9.55 15.47 10.27
N ASN A 160 8.85 15.54 9.11
CA ASN A 160 8.53 16.80 8.44
C ASN A 160 7.56 17.66 9.26
N GLN A 161 6.60 17.02 9.95
CA GLN A 161 5.59 17.69 10.76
C GLN A 161 6.11 18.12 12.15
N SER A 162 7.27 17.61 12.56
CA SER A 162 7.93 17.99 13.81
C SER A 162 8.56 19.37 13.69
N TYR A 163 8.77 20.02 14.82
CA TYR A 163 9.57 21.25 14.88
C TYR A 163 11.03 20.97 14.55
N LEU A 164 11.60 19.92 15.16
CA LEU A 164 12.94 19.41 14.88
C LEU A 164 12.96 17.88 15.03
N SER A 165 13.74 17.22 14.21
CA SER A 165 13.90 15.77 14.29
C SER A 165 15.32 15.33 13.98
N TRP A 166 15.74 14.27 14.67
CA TRP A 166 17.00 13.56 14.43
C TRP A 166 16.75 12.08 14.24
N ALA A 167 17.46 11.47 13.28
CA ALA A 167 17.34 10.07 12.95
C ALA A 167 18.73 9.44 12.82
N TRP A 168 18.95 8.31 13.49
CA TRP A 168 20.20 7.54 13.41
C TRP A 168 19.92 6.08 13.09
N GLY A 169 20.69 5.48 12.20
CA GLY A 169 20.53 4.08 11.86
C GLY A 169 21.10 3.65 10.53
N SER A 170 20.39 2.79 9.88
CA SER A 170 20.78 2.13 8.65
C SER A 170 20.82 3.10 7.45
N PRO A 171 21.84 2.94 6.55
CA PRO A 171 22.02 3.83 5.41
C PRO A 171 20.97 3.67 4.30
N ASP A 172 20.16 2.67 4.33
CA ASP A 172 19.02 2.44 3.42
C ASP A 172 17.69 3.02 3.97
N ILE A 173 17.59 3.24 5.28
CA ILE A 173 16.39 3.77 5.93
C ILE A 173 16.48 5.28 6.21
N ILE A 174 17.55 5.73 6.87
CA ILE A 174 17.65 7.12 7.31
C ILE A 174 17.58 8.11 6.13
N PRO A 175 18.30 7.90 5.03
CA PRO A 175 18.24 8.80 3.87
C PRO A 175 16.85 8.91 3.23
N MET A 176 15.98 7.91 3.41
CA MET A 176 14.60 7.99 2.89
C MET A 176 13.84 9.21 3.41
N PHE A 177 14.05 9.57 4.67
CA PHE A 177 13.34 10.66 5.34
C PHE A 177 14.15 11.96 5.44
N THR A 178 15.47 11.89 5.29
CA THR A 178 16.35 13.05 5.49
C THR A 178 16.78 13.70 4.18
N LYS A 179 16.92 12.93 3.08
CA LYS A 179 17.26 13.50 1.78
C LYS A 179 16.07 14.26 1.18
N GLY A 180 16.28 15.54 0.90
CA GLY A 180 15.24 16.42 0.35
C GLY A 180 14.23 16.91 1.38
N ALA A 181 14.38 16.55 2.65
CA ALA A 181 13.61 17.14 3.74
C ALA A 181 14.03 18.58 4.05
N GLY A 182 13.22 19.29 4.85
CA GLY A 182 13.55 20.63 5.32
C GLY A 182 14.74 20.65 6.29
N GLU A 183 15.23 21.83 6.59
CA GLU A 183 16.36 22.05 7.53
C GLU A 183 16.06 21.58 8.97
N ASN A 184 14.80 21.25 9.26
CA ASN A 184 14.36 20.75 10.56
C ASN A 184 14.56 19.23 10.73
N VAL A 185 15.01 18.51 9.68
CA VAL A 185 15.20 17.06 9.71
C VAL A 185 16.68 16.72 9.53
N HIS A 186 17.28 16.16 10.58
CA HIS A 186 18.66 15.77 10.60
C HIS A 186 18.78 14.24 10.65
N GLY A 187 19.81 13.68 10.03
CA GLY A 187 20.05 12.25 10.10
C GLY A 187 21.48 11.86 9.80
N ASP A 188 21.93 10.78 10.44
CA ASP A 188 23.22 10.19 10.22
C ASP A 188 23.10 8.66 10.17
N SER A 189 23.92 8.03 9.34
CA SER A 189 23.91 6.58 9.17
C SER A 189 25.32 6.01 9.20
N TYR A 190 25.45 4.77 9.68
CA TYR A 190 26.73 4.07 9.62
C TYR A 190 27.09 3.72 8.16
N PRO A 191 28.38 3.40 7.90
CA PRO A 191 28.82 3.07 6.55
C PRO A 191 28.07 1.86 5.95
N PRO A 192 27.65 1.90 4.68
CA PRO A 192 26.89 0.81 4.04
C PRO A 192 27.59 -0.55 4.09
N GLU A 193 28.92 -0.56 4.13
CA GLU A 193 29.74 -1.77 4.20
C GLU A 193 29.49 -2.57 5.48
N TRP A 194 29.00 -1.91 6.55
CA TRP A 194 28.69 -2.57 7.83
C TRP A 194 27.47 -3.49 7.75
N GLN A 195 26.62 -3.34 6.73
CA GLN A 195 25.50 -4.25 6.47
C GLN A 195 25.94 -5.57 5.82
N ASN A 196 27.23 -5.68 5.41
CA ASN A 196 27.75 -6.92 4.86
C ASN A 196 28.03 -7.93 6.00
N PHE A 197 27.31 -9.06 5.99
CA PHE A 197 27.41 -10.14 6.97
C PHE A 197 28.86 -10.69 7.13
N ASP A 198 29.61 -10.74 6.05
CA ASP A 198 31.00 -11.24 6.04
C ASP A 198 31.97 -10.30 6.75
N ILE A 199 31.70 -8.99 6.73
CA ILE A 199 32.54 -7.97 7.37
C ILE A 199 32.29 -7.94 8.89
N MET A 200 31.04 -8.15 9.34
CA MET A 200 30.65 -8.06 10.76
C MET A 200 31.08 -9.25 11.62
N HIS A 201 31.44 -10.41 11.07
CA HIS A 201 32.02 -11.57 11.77
C HIS A 201 31.59 -11.76 13.23
N GLY A 202 30.27 -11.78 13.48
CA GLY A 202 29.73 -12.00 14.84
C GLY A 202 29.67 -10.78 15.75
N GLN A 203 29.98 -9.58 15.24
CA GLN A 203 29.90 -8.31 15.97
C GLN A 203 28.67 -7.47 15.53
N ILE A 204 27.55 -8.13 15.23
CA ILE A 204 26.31 -7.51 14.71
C ILE A 204 25.77 -6.44 15.68
N TRP A 205 25.95 -6.60 16.99
CA TRP A 205 25.60 -5.63 18.02
C TRP A 205 26.24 -4.24 17.80
N ARG A 206 27.30 -4.13 16.99
CA ARG A 206 27.94 -2.86 16.68
C ARG A 206 27.07 -1.94 15.83
N LEU A 207 26.13 -2.48 15.05
CA LEU A 207 25.15 -1.70 14.30
C LEU A 207 24.28 -0.89 15.28
N ASP A 208 23.77 -1.57 16.30
CA ASP A 208 22.94 -0.94 17.34
C ASP A 208 23.77 -0.03 18.26
N SER A 209 24.99 -0.47 18.63
CA SER A 209 25.90 0.33 19.45
C SER A 209 26.19 1.70 18.84
N TRP A 210 26.47 1.73 17.52
CA TRP A 210 26.73 2.98 16.81
C TRP A 210 25.55 3.96 16.94
N VAL A 211 24.32 3.46 16.80
CA VAL A 211 23.10 4.27 16.91
C VAL A 211 22.98 4.87 18.31
N PHE A 212 23.16 4.05 19.34
CA PHE A 212 23.12 4.51 20.73
C PHE A 212 24.25 5.50 21.05
N ASP A 213 25.46 5.25 20.59
CA ASP A 213 26.60 6.13 20.79
C ASP A 213 26.36 7.49 20.13
N LYS A 214 25.84 7.53 18.90
CA LYS A 214 25.46 8.77 18.22
C LYS A 214 24.37 9.55 18.96
N TYR A 215 23.36 8.87 19.50
CA TYR A 215 22.36 9.52 20.34
C TYR A 215 22.97 10.13 21.62
N ILE A 216 23.86 9.40 22.28
CA ILE A 216 24.52 9.85 23.50
C ILE A 216 25.44 11.06 23.21
N ASP A 217 26.18 11.03 22.09
CA ASP A 217 27.00 12.16 21.67
C ASP A 217 26.13 13.39 21.36
N TRP A 218 25.02 13.20 20.61
CA TRP A 218 24.06 14.27 20.38
C TRP A 218 23.51 14.84 21.71
N LEU A 219 23.19 13.97 22.66
CA LEU A 219 22.67 14.40 23.98
C LEU A 219 23.67 15.27 24.75
N ARG A 220 24.97 15.00 24.59
CA ARG A 220 26.07 15.76 25.23
C ARG A 220 26.37 17.08 24.52
N GLU A 221 26.35 17.08 23.19
CA GLU A 221 26.87 18.17 22.38
C GLU A 221 25.77 19.12 21.89
N ASP A 222 24.65 18.58 21.38
CA ASP A 222 23.64 19.34 20.64
C ASP A 222 22.29 19.50 21.36
N ALA A 223 21.92 18.59 22.25
CA ALA A 223 20.60 18.59 22.88
C ALA A 223 20.29 19.87 23.70
N HIS A 224 21.32 20.59 24.13
CA HIS A 224 21.15 21.88 24.81
C HIS A 224 20.45 22.94 23.94
N LYS A 225 20.60 22.85 22.61
CA LYS A 225 19.94 23.74 21.62
C LYS A 225 18.42 23.57 21.59
N VAL A 226 17.95 22.39 21.98
CA VAL A 226 16.53 22.02 21.95
C VAL A 226 15.93 21.75 23.33
N LYS A 227 16.61 22.14 24.40
CA LYS A 227 16.18 21.87 25.78
C LYS A 227 14.75 22.34 26.06
N ASN A 228 14.36 23.48 25.51
CA ASN A 228 13.04 24.09 25.68
C ASN A 228 12.13 23.91 24.44
N ALA A 229 12.60 23.23 23.41
CA ALA A 229 11.81 23.02 22.20
C ALA A 229 10.69 21.99 22.45
N GLU A 230 9.58 22.21 21.77
CA GLU A 230 8.44 21.30 21.71
C GLU A 230 8.37 20.64 20.34
N ARG A 231 7.68 19.51 20.25
CA ARG A 231 7.49 18.73 19.01
C ARG A 231 8.82 18.25 18.43
N VAL A 232 9.65 17.65 19.28
CA VAL A 232 10.94 17.05 18.89
C VAL A 232 10.78 15.55 18.74
N VAL A 233 11.29 14.99 17.63
CA VAL A 233 11.32 13.55 17.39
C VAL A 233 12.76 13.06 17.28
N LEU A 234 13.09 12.02 18.04
CA LEU A 234 14.39 11.37 18.08
C LEU A 234 14.20 9.92 17.68
N PHE A 235 14.70 9.53 16.52
CA PHE A 235 14.47 8.22 15.93
C PHE A 235 15.74 7.38 15.90
N LEU A 236 15.69 6.21 16.52
CA LEU A 236 16.77 5.24 16.60
C LEU A 236 16.36 3.95 15.87
N HIS A 237 16.95 3.69 14.72
CA HIS A 237 16.73 2.50 13.92
C HIS A 237 17.81 1.46 14.21
N LEU A 238 17.43 0.32 14.79
CA LEU A 238 18.29 -0.71 15.37
C LEU A 238 18.21 -1.99 14.51
N LEU A 239 19.19 -2.23 13.65
CA LEU A 239 19.18 -3.31 12.65
C LEU A 239 19.68 -4.67 13.20
N GLY A 240 20.22 -4.71 14.42
CA GLY A 240 20.92 -5.88 14.94
C GLY A 240 20.05 -7.13 15.06
N CYS A 241 18.76 -7.00 15.40
CA CYS A 241 17.86 -8.16 15.49
C CYS A 241 17.58 -8.76 14.11
N ASP A 242 17.34 -7.95 13.09
CA ASP A 242 17.12 -8.42 11.72
C ASP A 242 18.35 -9.16 11.18
N THR A 243 19.50 -8.53 11.25
CA THR A 243 20.78 -9.12 10.81
C THR A 243 21.10 -10.43 11.54
N THR A 244 20.84 -10.48 12.85
CA THR A 244 21.05 -11.69 13.65
C THR A 244 20.02 -12.77 13.30
N GLY A 245 18.79 -12.39 13.04
CA GLY A 245 17.72 -13.29 12.62
C GLY A 245 18.02 -13.97 11.29
N HIS A 246 18.51 -13.24 10.31
CA HIS A 246 18.95 -13.79 9.02
C HIS A 246 20.10 -14.78 9.18
N THR A 247 21.11 -14.47 10.01
CA THR A 247 22.33 -15.27 10.14
C THR A 247 22.20 -16.43 11.11
N ALA A 248 21.56 -16.23 12.27
CA ALA A 248 21.51 -17.20 13.37
C ALA A 248 20.10 -17.74 13.69
N LYS A 249 19.05 -17.19 13.06
CA LYS A 249 17.62 -17.48 13.25
C LYS A 249 17.02 -16.86 14.53
N PRO A 250 15.71 -16.52 14.53
CA PRO A 250 15.06 -15.77 15.60
C PRO A 250 14.94 -16.54 16.95
N HIS A 251 15.06 -17.85 16.94
CA HIS A 251 15.04 -18.69 18.14
C HIS A 251 16.44 -18.95 18.73
N SER A 252 17.48 -18.41 18.12
CA SER A 252 18.86 -18.62 18.57
C SER A 252 19.18 -17.77 19.79
N ARG A 253 20.14 -18.25 20.60
CA ARG A 253 20.66 -17.49 21.73
C ARG A 253 21.26 -16.14 21.30
N LYS A 254 21.91 -16.09 20.14
CA LYS A 254 22.50 -14.84 19.62
C LYS A 254 21.44 -13.77 19.38
N TYR A 255 20.27 -14.16 18.89
CA TYR A 255 19.15 -13.22 18.68
C TYR A 255 18.62 -12.69 20.02
N VAL A 256 18.43 -13.57 21.00
CA VAL A 256 18.01 -13.18 22.36
C VAL A 256 19.09 -12.32 23.05
N ASP A 257 20.37 -12.64 22.86
CA ASP A 257 21.48 -11.85 23.42
C ASP A 257 21.50 -10.42 22.80
N ASN A 258 21.25 -10.29 21.47
CA ASN A 258 21.13 -8.98 20.84
C ASN A 258 19.92 -8.20 21.37
N MET A 259 18.78 -8.85 21.52
CA MET A 259 17.57 -8.25 22.11
C MET A 259 17.83 -7.74 23.54
N ASN A 260 18.54 -8.52 24.37
CA ASN A 260 18.93 -8.10 25.72
C ASN A 260 19.95 -6.94 25.72
N TYR A 261 20.86 -6.89 24.73
CA TYR A 261 21.78 -5.79 24.54
C TYR A 261 21.04 -4.48 24.23
N VAL A 262 20.08 -4.54 23.29
CA VAL A 262 19.22 -3.40 22.93
C VAL A 262 18.44 -2.90 24.15
N ASP A 263 17.84 -3.80 24.92
CA ASP A 263 17.11 -3.48 26.15
C ASP A 263 17.96 -2.73 27.17
N TRP A 264 19.16 -3.25 27.43
CA TRP A 264 20.12 -2.60 28.33
C TRP A 264 20.51 -1.19 27.86
N LYS A 265 20.74 -1.02 26.56
CA LYS A 265 21.08 0.29 25.98
C LYS A 265 19.90 1.26 25.99
N ILE A 266 18.68 0.79 25.81
CA ILE A 266 17.48 1.61 25.95
C ILE A 266 17.37 2.12 27.39
N GLU A 267 17.58 1.27 28.41
CA GLU A 267 17.59 1.70 29.82
C GLU A 267 18.62 2.82 30.07
N GLU A 268 19.85 2.67 29.54
CA GLU A 268 20.92 3.67 29.64
C GLU A 268 20.48 5.01 29.00
N VAL A 269 19.95 4.96 27.77
CA VAL A 269 19.47 6.13 27.03
C VAL A 269 18.34 6.84 27.78
N VAL A 270 17.36 6.10 28.28
CA VAL A 270 16.25 6.68 29.06
C VAL A 270 16.76 7.39 30.29
N GLN A 271 17.65 6.75 31.08
CA GLN A 271 18.22 7.37 32.29
C GLN A 271 19.02 8.63 31.96
N MET A 272 19.82 8.64 30.92
CA MET A 272 20.59 9.80 30.49
C MET A 272 19.69 10.93 29.99
N THR A 273 18.64 10.61 29.23
CA THR A 273 17.67 11.57 28.69
C THR A 273 16.91 12.26 29.83
N GLU A 274 16.35 11.49 30.75
CA GLU A 274 15.61 12.03 31.89
C GLU A 274 16.51 12.89 32.80
N LYS A 275 17.77 12.45 33.01
CA LYS A 275 18.75 13.23 33.77
C LYS A 275 19.10 14.56 33.09
N PHE A 276 19.22 14.57 31.75
CA PHE A 276 19.61 15.76 31.00
C PHE A 276 18.48 16.80 30.95
N PHE A 277 17.28 16.38 30.58
CA PHE A 277 16.14 17.29 30.41
C PHE A 277 15.52 17.67 31.79
N GLY A 278 15.35 16.72 32.67
CA GLY A 278 14.86 16.93 34.04
C GLY A 278 13.46 17.51 34.14
N ASP A 279 12.64 17.41 33.07
CA ASP A 279 11.33 18.03 32.97
C ASP A 279 10.17 17.04 32.88
N ASN A 280 10.45 15.73 32.91
CA ASN A 280 9.48 14.64 32.78
C ASN A 280 8.54 14.80 31.57
N SER A 281 9.04 15.38 30.48
CA SER A 281 8.26 15.71 29.28
C SER A 281 8.72 14.92 28.07
N THR A 282 9.34 13.75 28.29
CA THR A 282 9.75 12.82 27.23
C THR A 282 8.80 11.63 27.16
N ALA A 283 8.26 11.35 25.99
CA ALA A 283 7.56 10.12 25.68
C ALA A 283 8.49 9.16 24.95
N TYR A 284 8.27 7.87 25.14
CA TYR A 284 9.08 6.81 24.54
C TYR A 284 8.18 5.79 23.86
N ILE A 285 8.58 5.33 22.67
CA ILE A 285 7.96 4.23 21.95
C ILE A 285 9.04 3.25 21.54
N PHE A 286 8.83 1.96 21.86
CA PHE A 286 9.61 0.84 21.36
C PHE A 286 8.70 -0.04 20.51
N THR A 287 9.14 -0.35 19.28
CA THR A 287 8.41 -1.23 18.37
C THR A 287 9.38 -1.91 17.39
N SER A 288 8.83 -2.68 16.47
CA SER A 288 9.55 -3.23 15.30
C SER A 288 8.74 -2.96 14.04
N ASP A 289 9.41 -2.89 12.93
CA ASP A 289 8.83 -2.68 11.60
C ASP A 289 8.20 -3.96 11.03
N HIS A 290 8.82 -5.12 11.25
CA HIS A 290 8.30 -6.45 10.96
C HIS A 290 8.92 -7.49 11.89
N GLY A 291 8.36 -8.68 11.87
CA GLY A 291 8.92 -9.85 12.52
C GLY A 291 9.70 -10.72 11.52
N MET A 292 9.89 -11.99 11.86
CA MET A 292 10.71 -12.91 11.07
C MET A 292 10.23 -14.36 11.23
N THR A 293 10.27 -15.14 10.15
CA THR A 293 9.97 -16.58 10.16
C THR A 293 11.04 -17.36 10.93
N ASP A 294 10.72 -18.59 11.34
CA ASP A 294 11.70 -19.49 11.97
C ASP A 294 12.93 -19.78 11.09
N TRP A 295 12.80 -19.58 9.77
CA TRP A 295 13.88 -19.75 8.80
C TRP A 295 14.81 -18.54 8.71
N GLY A 296 14.49 -17.46 9.38
CA GLY A 296 15.25 -16.21 9.33
C GLY A 296 15.07 -15.50 7.99
N SER A 297 13.83 -15.41 7.53
CA SER A 297 13.42 -14.60 6.36
C SER A 297 12.13 -13.86 6.69
N HIS A 298 11.85 -12.82 5.91
CA HIS A 298 10.65 -12.02 5.99
C HIS A 298 10.16 -11.65 4.57
N GLY A 299 9.13 -10.84 4.43
CA GLY A 299 8.54 -10.42 3.15
C GLY A 299 7.16 -11.02 2.90
N SER A 300 6.76 -12.06 3.64
CA SER A 300 5.46 -12.71 3.52
C SER A 300 4.47 -12.23 4.59
N GLY A 301 3.31 -12.85 4.68
CA GLY A 301 2.23 -12.46 5.59
C GLY A 301 2.01 -13.44 6.75
N SER A 302 3.02 -14.19 7.16
CA SER A 302 2.90 -15.07 8.31
C SER A 302 2.74 -14.30 9.62
N THR A 303 2.11 -14.90 10.64
CA THR A 303 1.92 -14.24 11.94
C THR A 303 3.24 -13.84 12.58
N ASP A 304 4.27 -14.67 12.44
CA ASP A 304 5.62 -14.40 12.97
C ASP A 304 6.30 -13.19 12.30
N GLU A 305 5.86 -12.80 11.10
CA GLU A 305 6.37 -11.63 10.37
C GLU A 305 5.50 -10.40 10.59
N THR A 306 4.18 -10.58 10.79
CA THR A 306 3.23 -9.48 10.87
C THR A 306 2.96 -8.98 12.28
N GLU A 307 3.30 -9.73 13.33
CA GLU A 307 3.14 -9.32 14.71
C GLU A 307 4.45 -8.82 15.30
N THR A 308 4.47 -7.56 15.72
CA THR A 308 5.62 -6.89 16.33
C THR A 308 5.26 -6.32 17.71
N PRO A 309 6.22 -6.21 18.66
CA PRO A 309 5.95 -5.62 19.96
C PRO A 309 5.70 -4.11 19.82
N LEU A 310 4.80 -3.58 20.64
CA LEU A 310 4.61 -2.16 20.85
C LEU A 310 4.62 -1.88 22.35
N ILE A 311 5.56 -1.04 22.80
CA ILE A 311 5.66 -0.64 24.20
C ILE A 311 5.79 0.89 24.24
N VAL A 312 4.98 1.53 25.07
CA VAL A 312 4.89 2.99 25.15
C VAL A 312 4.93 3.42 26.61
N TRP A 313 5.78 4.42 26.94
CA TRP A 313 5.90 4.92 28.31
C TRP A 313 6.36 6.38 28.35
N GLY A 314 6.38 6.96 29.57
CA GLY A 314 6.82 8.33 29.80
C GLY A 314 5.67 9.34 29.76
N ALA A 315 5.97 10.56 29.32
CA ALA A 315 5.04 11.68 29.37
C ALA A 315 3.78 11.43 28.53
N GLY A 316 2.63 11.63 29.13
CA GLY A 316 1.34 11.54 28.46
C GLY A 316 0.80 10.13 28.26
N ILE A 317 1.46 9.13 28.79
CA ILE A 317 1.05 7.74 28.62
C ILE A 317 0.14 7.28 29.77
N ASN A 318 -0.87 6.51 29.40
CA ASN A 318 -1.74 5.82 30.34
C ASN A 318 -1.20 4.39 30.55
N ALA A 319 -0.59 4.15 31.71
CA ALA A 319 -0.12 2.81 32.05
C ALA A 319 -1.30 1.85 32.25
N PHE A 320 -1.27 0.71 31.54
CA PHE A 320 -2.26 -0.34 31.69
C PHE A 320 -1.66 -1.74 31.53
N ASN A 321 -2.17 -2.69 32.30
CA ASN A 321 -1.62 -4.06 32.37
C ASN A 321 -2.27 -5.01 31.38
N PHE A 322 -3.08 -4.56 30.44
CA PHE A 322 -3.70 -5.39 29.41
C PHE A 322 -3.12 -5.07 28.01
N ARG A 323 -3.13 -6.05 27.17
CA ARG A 323 -2.63 -5.92 25.80
C ARG A 323 -3.61 -5.14 24.93
N GLN A 324 -3.13 -4.06 24.32
CA GLN A 324 -3.88 -3.24 23.37
C GLN A 324 -3.25 -3.35 21.97
N ASN A 325 -3.86 -4.13 21.09
CA ASN A 325 -3.38 -4.30 19.72
C ASN A 325 -3.73 -3.10 18.84
N VAL A 326 -2.84 -2.79 17.90
CA VAL A 326 -3.00 -1.70 16.92
C VAL A 326 -2.56 -2.15 15.53
N GLU A 327 -3.03 -1.46 14.50
CA GLU A 327 -2.40 -1.51 13.18
C GLU A 327 -1.11 -0.69 13.22
N GLN A 328 -0.07 -1.08 12.52
CA GLN A 328 1.24 -0.38 12.57
C GLN A 328 1.14 1.10 12.18
N VAL A 329 0.28 1.44 11.22
CA VAL A 329 0.00 2.83 10.84
C VAL A 329 -0.63 3.68 11.95
N ASP A 330 -1.21 3.07 12.99
CA ASP A 330 -1.81 3.77 14.12
C ASP A 330 -0.75 4.38 15.05
N ILE A 331 0.51 3.97 14.92
CA ILE A 331 1.64 4.53 15.68
C ILE A 331 1.90 5.99 15.25
N THR A 332 1.75 6.31 13.98
CA THR A 332 1.95 7.68 13.47
C THR A 332 1.06 8.72 14.16
N PRO A 333 -0.29 8.59 14.20
CA PRO A 333 -1.12 9.55 14.92
C PRO A 333 -0.90 9.51 16.43
N LEU A 334 -0.41 8.40 17.01
CA LEU A 334 0.01 8.36 18.42
C LEU A 334 1.23 9.24 18.66
N ILE A 335 2.28 9.13 17.84
CA ILE A 335 3.47 9.99 17.90
C ILE A 335 3.04 11.46 17.79
N SER A 336 2.28 11.80 16.75
CA SER A 336 1.81 13.18 16.52
C SER A 336 1.02 13.72 17.71
N SER A 337 0.12 12.93 18.29
CA SER A 337 -0.71 13.34 19.41
C SER A 337 0.08 13.47 20.71
N LEU A 338 1.12 12.68 20.95
CA LEU A 338 1.95 12.79 22.15
C LEU A 338 2.71 14.11 22.20
N ILE A 339 3.24 14.56 21.07
CA ILE A 339 4.04 15.78 21.00
C ILE A 339 3.28 17.01 20.47
N GLY A 340 2.00 16.84 20.08
CA GLY A 340 1.18 17.92 19.55
C GLY A 340 1.50 18.33 18.10
N ALA A 341 2.25 17.52 17.37
CA ALA A 341 2.55 17.76 15.95
C ALA A 341 1.31 17.48 15.07
N PRO A 342 1.20 18.11 13.89
CA PRO A 342 0.21 17.71 12.90
C PRO A 342 0.38 16.24 12.51
N ILE A 343 -0.72 15.58 12.20
CA ILE A 343 -0.68 14.21 11.67
C ILE A 343 -0.29 14.29 10.19
N PRO A 344 0.66 13.46 9.71
CA PRO A 344 1.02 13.39 8.31
C PRO A 344 -0.19 13.27 7.38
N ILE A 345 -0.18 14.03 6.27
CA ILE A 345 -1.37 14.23 5.43
C ILE A 345 -1.93 12.95 4.80
N ASN A 346 -1.06 11.97 4.50
CA ASN A 346 -1.44 10.68 3.92
C ASN A 346 -1.65 9.57 4.97
N ASN A 347 -1.66 9.90 6.27
CA ASN A 347 -1.85 8.91 7.32
C ASN A 347 -3.20 8.17 7.17
N GLU A 348 -3.17 6.84 7.25
CA GLU A 348 -4.34 5.94 7.25
C GLU A 348 -4.68 5.42 8.64
N GLY A 349 -3.78 5.69 9.59
CA GLY A 349 -3.89 5.23 10.96
C GLY A 349 -4.99 5.93 11.75
N VAL A 350 -5.50 5.23 12.72
CA VAL A 350 -6.47 5.73 13.70
C VAL A 350 -5.76 5.89 15.04
N LEU A 351 -5.90 7.05 15.66
CA LEU A 351 -5.29 7.31 16.96
C LEU A 351 -5.75 6.28 18.01
N PRO A 352 -4.83 5.46 18.55
CA PRO A 352 -5.13 4.52 19.62
C PRO A 352 -5.16 5.28 20.96
N TRP A 353 -6.20 6.06 21.16
CA TRP A 353 -6.35 7.03 22.25
C TRP A 353 -6.20 6.40 23.64
N GLN A 354 -6.41 5.09 23.77
CA GLN A 354 -6.28 4.37 25.04
C GLN A 354 -4.85 4.43 25.61
N TYR A 355 -3.85 4.61 24.74
CA TYR A 355 -2.46 4.81 25.14
C TYR A 355 -2.23 6.20 25.78
N LEU A 356 -3.08 7.18 25.48
CA LEU A 356 -2.96 8.52 26.03
C LEU A 356 -3.54 8.59 27.45
N SER A 357 -2.89 9.39 28.32
CA SER A 357 -3.37 9.62 29.67
C SER A 357 -4.75 10.26 29.70
N THR A 358 -5.69 9.65 30.40
CA THR A 358 -7.08 10.11 30.50
C THR A 358 -7.27 11.37 31.37
N ASN A 359 -6.20 11.89 31.95
CA ASN A 359 -6.25 13.09 32.79
C ASN A 359 -6.72 14.34 32.04
N ASN A 360 -6.64 14.35 30.70
CA ASN A 360 -7.08 15.47 29.87
C ASN A 360 -7.95 14.97 28.69
N LEU A 361 -9.21 14.60 28.98
CA LEU A 361 -10.16 14.14 27.97
C LEU A 361 -10.44 15.19 26.87
N ARG A 362 -10.35 16.49 27.20
CA ARG A 362 -10.50 17.54 26.19
C ARG A 362 -9.39 17.49 25.16
N TYR A 363 -8.14 17.28 25.60
CA TYR A 363 -7.01 17.10 24.69
C TYR A 363 -7.18 15.86 23.79
N ILE A 364 -7.60 14.74 24.38
CA ILE A 364 -7.85 13.50 23.61
C ILE A 364 -8.92 13.72 22.55
N ASN A 365 -10.02 14.40 22.90
CA ASN A 365 -11.07 14.73 21.95
C ASN A 365 -10.58 15.61 20.79
N HIS A 366 -9.72 16.60 21.06
CA HIS A 366 -9.11 17.43 20.02
C HIS A 366 -8.15 16.62 19.14
N ALA A 367 -7.35 15.72 19.73
CA ALA A 367 -6.45 14.84 18.98
C ALA A 367 -7.22 13.89 18.06
N LEU A 368 -8.29 13.27 18.55
CA LEU A 368 -9.19 12.44 17.76
C LEU A 368 -9.90 13.24 16.67
N LEU A 369 -10.31 14.46 16.96
CA LEU A 369 -10.96 15.33 15.96
C LEU A 369 -9.98 15.73 14.85
N ASN A 370 -8.71 15.99 15.17
CA ASN A 370 -7.66 16.21 14.17
C ASN A 370 -7.44 14.98 13.30
N ASN A 371 -7.40 13.78 13.88
CA ASN A 371 -7.31 12.54 13.11
C ASN A 371 -8.53 12.33 12.21
N LEU A 372 -9.75 12.62 12.69
CA LEU A 372 -10.96 12.59 11.89
C LEU A 372 -10.91 13.56 10.70
N LYS A 373 -10.50 14.81 10.94
CA LYS A 373 -10.34 15.83 9.89
C LYS A 373 -9.34 15.38 8.83
N GLN A 374 -8.16 14.90 9.26
CA GLN A 374 -7.11 14.43 8.38
C GLN A 374 -7.59 13.27 7.48
N LEU A 375 -8.29 12.26 8.05
CA LEU A 375 -8.87 11.16 7.29
C LEU A 375 -9.97 11.65 6.32
N THR A 376 -10.80 12.62 6.74
CA THR A 376 -11.86 13.19 5.91
C THR A 376 -11.29 13.94 4.71
N TYR A 377 -10.17 14.65 4.85
CA TYR A 377 -9.49 15.29 3.72
C TYR A 377 -9.05 14.25 2.68
N GLN A 378 -8.53 13.11 3.12
CA GLN A 378 -8.19 12.02 2.21
C GLN A 378 -9.43 11.39 1.55
N VAL A 379 -10.53 11.21 2.30
CA VAL A 379 -11.80 10.68 1.75
C VAL A 379 -12.25 11.55 0.58
N LYS A 380 -12.32 12.87 0.78
CA LYS A 380 -12.71 13.84 -0.27
C LYS A 380 -11.79 13.81 -1.48
N ALA A 381 -10.49 13.77 -1.25
CA ALA A 381 -9.52 13.74 -2.33
C ALA A 381 -9.59 12.44 -3.14
N ASN A 382 -9.73 11.29 -2.48
CA ASN A 382 -9.91 10.01 -3.16
C ASN A 382 -11.23 9.94 -3.93
N HIS A 383 -12.33 10.50 -3.41
CA HIS A 383 -13.59 10.60 -4.13
C HIS A 383 -13.41 11.43 -5.41
N LYS A 384 -12.80 12.61 -5.30
CA LYS A 384 -12.52 13.47 -6.45
C LYS A 384 -11.65 12.80 -7.52
N MET A 385 -10.67 11.99 -7.11
CA MET A 385 -9.79 11.24 -8.03
C MET A 385 -10.50 10.10 -8.76
N ASN A 386 -11.53 9.51 -8.17
CA ASN A 386 -12.26 8.37 -8.73
C ASN A 386 -13.31 8.71 -9.81
N CYS A 387 -13.30 9.94 -10.32
CA CYS A 387 -14.20 10.39 -11.40
C CYS A 387 -15.69 10.46 -11.04
N GLU A 388 -16.03 10.50 -9.79
CA GLU A 388 -17.42 10.69 -9.35
C GLU A 388 -17.87 12.17 -9.37
N ASN A 389 -17.15 13.01 -10.14
CA ASN A 389 -17.41 14.45 -10.27
C ASN A 389 -18.69 14.74 -11.10
N ASN A 390 -19.83 14.21 -10.70
CA ASN A 390 -21.11 14.73 -11.16
C ASN A 390 -21.53 15.99 -10.38
N GLY A 391 -20.62 16.62 -9.63
CA GLY A 391 -20.90 17.79 -8.80
C GLY A 391 -21.74 17.50 -7.55
N LEU A 392 -22.08 16.24 -7.32
CA LEU A 392 -22.81 15.79 -6.14
C LEU A 392 -21.81 15.21 -5.13
N ALA A 393 -21.76 15.77 -3.94
CA ALA A 393 -21.00 15.21 -2.83
C ALA A 393 -21.57 13.83 -2.45
N ASP A 394 -20.72 12.87 -2.19
CA ASP A 394 -21.15 11.56 -1.66
C ASP A 394 -21.78 11.76 -0.26
N TRP A 395 -22.82 11.00 0.06
CA TRP A 395 -23.52 11.11 1.35
C TRP A 395 -22.55 10.91 2.54
N ARG A 396 -21.49 10.12 2.36
CA ARG A 396 -20.46 9.88 3.39
C ARG A 396 -19.67 11.16 3.68
N GLU A 397 -19.33 11.93 2.65
CA GLU A 397 -18.63 13.22 2.81
C GLU A 397 -19.52 14.23 3.54
N ILE A 398 -20.79 14.31 3.13
CA ILE A 398 -21.77 15.19 3.78
C ILE A 398 -21.94 14.83 5.26
N GLU A 399 -22.04 13.53 5.57
CA GLU A 399 -22.15 13.05 6.94
C GLU A 399 -20.91 13.39 7.77
N LEU A 400 -19.71 13.16 7.22
CA LEU A 400 -18.45 13.48 7.88
C LEU A 400 -18.32 14.98 8.16
N ASP A 401 -18.65 15.84 7.19
CA ASP A 401 -18.60 17.30 7.35
C ASP A 401 -19.59 17.80 8.40
N ASN A 402 -20.82 17.27 8.40
CA ASN A 402 -21.83 17.61 9.39
C ASN A 402 -21.37 17.22 10.80
N LYS A 403 -20.80 16.03 10.97
CA LYS A 403 -20.27 15.56 12.26
C LYS A 403 -19.09 16.41 12.72
N ILE A 404 -18.13 16.70 11.83
CA ILE A 404 -16.98 17.57 12.16
C ILE A 404 -17.47 18.95 12.60
N SER A 405 -18.43 19.54 11.88
CA SER A 405 -18.96 20.86 12.22
C SER A 405 -19.69 20.87 13.57
N THR A 406 -20.28 19.75 13.98
CA THR A 406 -20.87 19.57 15.30
C THR A 406 -19.80 19.49 16.37
N PHE A 407 -18.75 18.67 16.14
CA PHE A 407 -17.67 18.47 17.10
C PHE A 407 -16.75 19.69 17.29
N ASP A 408 -16.67 20.58 16.28
CA ASP A 408 -15.89 21.84 16.36
C ASP A 408 -16.56 22.88 17.29
N LYS A 409 -17.84 22.69 17.64
CA LYS A 409 -18.53 23.55 18.60
C LYS A 409 -18.25 23.05 20.02
N ASP A 410 -17.29 23.66 20.68
CA ASP A 410 -17.07 23.41 22.11
C ASP A 410 -18.20 24.02 22.93
N SER A 411 -18.99 23.18 23.59
CA SER A 411 -19.93 23.61 24.62
C SER A 411 -19.40 23.24 25.99
N GLU A 412 -19.46 24.16 26.95
CA GLU A 412 -18.99 23.90 28.33
C GLU A 412 -19.82 22.83 29.05
N THR A 413 -21.01 22.53 28.54
CA THR A 413 -21.98 21.59 29.13
C THR A 413 -21.92 20.19 28.51
N GLU A 414 -21.00 19.94 27.57
CA GLU A 414 -20.92 18.68 26.81
C GLU A 414 -20.25 17.56 27.63
N ASP A 415 -20.84 16.35 27.63
CA ASP A 415 -20.20 15.16 28.18
C ASP A 415 -19.02 14.75 27.28
N LEU A 416 -17.81 14.98 27.77
CA LEU A 416 -16.57 14.69 27.05
C LEU A 416 -16.40 13.20 26.73
N ASN A 417 -16.97 12.29 27.52
CA ASN A 417 -16.91 10.84 27.24
C ASN A 417 -17.89 10.44 26.13
N GLU A 418 -19.06 11.06 26.07
CA GLU A 418 -20.02 10.82 24.99
C GLU A 418 -19.46 11.37 23.67
N LYS A 419 -18.91 12.58 23.68
CA LYS A 419 -18.21 13.19 22.54
C LYS A 419 -17.08 12.30 22.03
N LEU A 420 -16.23 11.77 22.91
CA LEU A 420 -15.18 10.83 22.58
C LEU A 420 -15.69 9.60 21.82
N LYS A 421 -16.75 8.96 22.36
CA LYS A 421 -17.37 7.79 21.71
C LYS A 421 -17.91 8.11 20.31
N GLU A 422 -18.56 9.25 20.17
CA GLU A 422 -19.09 9.69 18.86
C GLU A 422 -17.98 9.97 17.86
N ILE A 423 -16.90 10.67 18.25
CA ILE A 423 -15.74 10.94 17.38
C ILE A 423 -15.10 9.62 16.94
N VAL A 424 -14.85 8.68 17.86
CA VAL A 424 -14.29 7.35 17.54
C VAL A 424 -15.17 6.58 16.55
N ASN A 425 -16.49 6.61 16.71
CA ASN A 425 -17.40 5.97 15.76
C ASN A 425 -17.37 6.66 14.38
N THR A 426 -17.24 7.98 14.36
CA THR A 426 -17.13 8.76 13.12
C THR A 426 -15.79 8.50 12.41
N ILE A 427 -14.69 8.34 13.15
CA ILE A 427 -13.38 7.91 12.59
C ILE A 427 -13.49 6.54 11.92
N LYS A 428 -14.23 5.59 12.53
CA LYS A 428 -14.48 4.29 11.89
C LYS A 428 -15.23 4.43 10.55
N LEU A 429 -16.19 5.37 10.48
CA LEU A 429 -16.88 5.68 9.23
C LEU A 429 -15.92 6.31 8.21
N ALA A 430 -15.09 7.26 8.61
CA ALA A 430 -14.09 7.88 7.74
C ALA A 430 -13.09 6.83 7.19
N LYS A 431 -12.57 5.94 8.04
CA LYS A 431 -11.68 4.84 7.62
C LYS A 431 -12.36 3.88 6.63
N LYS A 432 -13.62 3.50 6.90
CA LYS A 432 -14.41 2.68 5.95
C LYS A 432 -14.65 3.40 4.63
N SER A 433 -14.93 4.69 4.66
CA SER A 433 -15.12 5.50 3.46
C SER A 433 -13.84 5.63 2.64
N LEU A 434 -12.69 5.84 3.30
CA LEU A 434 -11.38 5.87 2.66
C LEU A 434 -11.07 4.55 1.96
N LEU A 435 -11.26 3.42 2.65
CA LEU A 435 -11.08 2.09 2.07
C LEU A 435 -12.05 1.83 0.91
N TYR A 436 -13.31 2.27 1.04
CA TYR A 436 -14.30 2.16 -0.03
C TYR A 436 -13.82 2.90 -1.29
N PHE A 437 -13.42 4.16 -1.21
CA PHE A 437 -12.99 4.92 -2.38
C PHE A 437 -11.68 4.40 -2.97
N ARG A 438 -10.76 3.87 -2.16
CA ARG A 438 -9.53 3.22 -2.65
C ARG A 438 -9.81 1.90 -3.36
N GLN A 439 -10.79 1.13 -2.88
CA GLN A 439 -11.16 -0.18 -3.44
C GLN A 439 -12.32 -0.11 -4.43
N TYR A 440 -12.97 1.04 -4.57
CA TYR A 440 -14.20 1.22 -5.35
C TYR A 440 -14.11 0.66 -6.77
N GLN A 441 -13.01 0.86 -7.44
CA GLN A 441 -12.78 0.36 -8.79
C GLN A 441 -12.14 -1.04 -8.81
N ARG A 442 -11.69 -1.58 -7.68
CA ARG A 442 -10.97 -2.86 -7.61
C ARG A 442 -11.77 -4.01 -8.22
N THR A 443 -13.03 -4.16 -7.85
CA THR A 443 -13.89 -5.22 -8.40
C THR A 443 -14.09 -5.07 -9.91
N ARG A 444 -14.24 -3.85 -10.40
CA ARG A 444 -14.36 -3.57 -11.85
C ARG A 444 -13.07 -3.94 -12.58
N PHE A 445 -11.90 -3.55 -12.06
CA PHE A 445 -10.60 -3.90 -12.64
C PHE A 445 -10.34 -5.41 -12.63
N LEU A 446 -10.67 -6.10 -11.53
CA LEU A 446 -10.58 -7.57 -11.46
C LEU A 446 -11.49 -8.24 -12.50
N LEU A 447 -12.69 -7.73 -12.73
CA LEU A 447 -13.58 -8.22 -13.78
C LEU A 447 -12.96 -8.01 -15.15
N TYR A 448 -12.41 -6.82 -15.45
CA TYR A 448 -11.71 -6.56 -16.71
C TYR A 448 -10.53 -7.51 -16.93
N LEU A 449 -9.68 -7.69 -15.92
CA LEU A 449 -8.55 -8.63 -15.98
C LEU A 449 -9.01 -10.06 -16.22
N SER A 450 -10.09 -10.49 -15.54
CA SER A 450 -10.67 -11.83 -15.74
C SER A 450 -11.16 -12.05 -17.17
N ILE A 451 -11.80 -11.05 -17.78
CA ILE A 451 -12.26 -11.12 -19.17
C ILE A 451 -11.06 -11.12 -20.14
N ILE A 452 -10.05 -10.30 -19.89
CA ILE A 452 -8.81 -10.27 -20.68
C ILE A 452 -8.15 -11.67 -20.67
N TRP A 453 -8.06 -12.29 -19.50
CA TRP A 453 -7.48 -13.62 -19.32
C TRP A 453 -8.31 -14.71 -19.99
N LEU A 454 -9.62 -14.68 -19.81
CA LEU A 454 -10.52 -15.61 -20.47
C LEU A 454 -10.38 -15.55 -22.01
N GLY A 455 -10.28 -14.33 -22.56
CA GLY A 455 -10.03 -14.15 -23.99
C GLY A 455 -8.71 -14.77 -24.44
N TRP A 456 -7.65 -14.65 -23.63
CA TRP A 456 -6.36 -15.30 -23.91
C TRP A 456 -6.47 -16.83 -23.86
N ILE A 457 -7.15 -17.39 -22.86
CA ILE A 457 -7.40 -18.85 -22.76
C ILE A 457 -8.14 -19.38 -24.00
N ILE A 458 -9.15 -18.66 -24.48
CA ILE A 458 -9.89 -19.01 -25.70
C ILE A 458 -8.96 -19.04 -26.91
N LEU A 459 -8.07 -18.05 -27.07
CA LEU A 459 -7.11 -18.03 -28.17
C LEU A 459 -6.11 -19.20 -28.08
N LEU A 460 -5.63 -19.53 -26.90
CA LEU A 460 -4.77 -20.68 -26.62
C LEU A 460 -5.47 -21.98 -26.99
N PHE A 461 -6.73 -22.16 -26.60
CA PHE A 461 -7.53 -23.33 -26.93
C PHE A 461 -7.61 -23.54 -28.44
N PHE A 462 -7.92 -22.50 -29.22
CA PHE A 462 -7.95 -22.59 -30.66
C PHE A 462 -6.57 -22.86 -31.28
N LYS A 463 -5.50 -22.36 -30.69
CA LYS A 463 -4.14 -22.62 -31.15
C LYS A 463 -3.71 -24.06 -30.91
N ILE A 464 -4.02 -24.63 -29.75
CA ILE A 464 -3.64 -26.01 -29.38
C ILE A 464 -4.48 -27.04 -30.14
N THR A 465 -5.79 -26.80 -30.30
CA THR A 465 -6.68 -27.76 -30.93
C THR A 465 -6.49 -27.86 -32.45
N GLY A 466 -5.77 -26.92 -33.07
CA GLY A 466 -5.44 -26.96 -34.50
C GLY A 466 -6.66 -27.02 -35.40
N VAL A 467 -7.78 -26.39 -34.99
CA VAL A 467 -9.09 -26.51 -35.67
C VAL A 467 -9.00 -26.08 -37.13
N ILE A 468 -9.38 -26.97 -38.04
CA ILE A 468 -9.39 -26.74 -39.49
C ILE A 468 -10.41 -25.67 -39.84
N ARG A 469 -10.01 -24.68 -40.64
CA ARG A 469 -10.78 -23.49 -41.04
C ARG A 469 -12.16 -23.80 -41.59
N PRO A 470 -13.25 -23.28 -41.02
CA PRO A 470 -14.56 -23.31 -41.63
C PRO A 470 -14.74 -22.16 -42.63
N ARG A 471 -15.80 -22.25 -43.46
CA ARG A 471 -16.25 -21.12 -44.29
C ARG A 471 -16.81 -20.03 -43.39
N VAL A 472 -16.11 -18.91 -43.32
CA VAL A 472 -16.52 -17.74 -42.54
C VAL A 472 -17.66 -17.02 -43.23
N ASN A 473 -18.70 -16.65 -42.49
CA ASN A 473 -19.71 -15.73 -42.99
C ASN A 473 -19.16 -14.28 -42.83
N SER A 474 -18.73 -13.71 -43.97
CA SER A 474 -18.14 -12.37 -44.02
C SER A 474 -19.03 -11.29 -43.43
N PHE A 475 -20.34 -11.46 -43.53
CA PHE A 475 -21.30 -10.51 -42.96
C PHE A 475 -21.27 -10.48 -41.41
N ILE A 476 -21.21 -11.65 -40.79
CA ILE A 476 -21.10 -11.74 -39.31
C ILE A 476 -19.78 -11.13 -38.86
N LEU A 477 -18.68 -11.38 -39.57
CA LEU A 477 -17.38 -10.82 -39.23
C LEU A 477 -17.35 -9.29 -39.38
N LEU A 478 -18.02 -8.75 -40.39
CA LEU A 478 -18.19 -7.30 -40.57
C LEU A 478 -18.97 -6.68 -39.42
N ILE A 479 -20.09 -7.28 -39.02
CA ILE A 479 -20.90 -6.80 -37.89
C ILE A 479 -20.06 -6.78 -36.61
N THR A 480 -19.31 -7.85 -36.31
CA THR A 480 -18.48 -7.89 -35.09
C THR A 480 -17.40 -6.81 -35.10
N ASN A 481 -16.81 -6.51 -36.27
CA ASN A 481 -15.84 -5.40 -36.36
C ASN A 481 -16.52 -4.04 -36.16
N CYS A 482 -17.69 -3.81 -36.74
CA CYS A 482 -18.44 -2.56 -36.55
C CYS A 482 -18.84 -2.36 -35.08
N VAL A 483 -19.36 -3.42 -34.44
CA VAL A 483 -19.72 -3.39 -33.01
C VAL A 483 -18.50 -3.08 -32.14
N PHE A 484 -17.36 -3.70 -32.43
CA PHE A 484 -16.11 -3.42 -31.71
C PHE A 484 -15.71 -1.95 -31.83
N ILE A 485 -15.71 -1.38 -33.05
CA ILE A 485 -15.37 0.03 -33.27
C ILE A 485 -16.32 0.95 -32.51
N VAL A 486 -17.63 0.69 -32.56
CA VAL A 486 -18.65 1.49 -31.86
C VAL A 486 -18.40 1.42 -30.33
N LEU A 487 -18.18 0.24 -29.76
CA LEU A 487 -17.94 0.10 -28.33
C LEU A 487 -16.66 0.79 -27.87
N VAL A 488 -15.57 0.67 -28.63
CA VAL A 488 -14.32 1.38 -28.34
C VAL A 488 -14.53 2.90 -28.40
N THR A 489 -15.21 3.39 -29.42
CA THR A 489 -15.52 4.82 -29.55
C THR A 489 -16.37 5.32 -28.37
N MET A 490 -17.37 4.54 -27.96
CA MET A 490 -18.20 4.86 -26.80
C MET A 490 -17.40 4.96 -25.51
N ILE A 491 -16.42 4.06 -25.25
CA ILE A 491 -15.55 4.13 -24.07
C ILE A 491 -14.83 5.48 -24.03
N PHE A 492 -14.23 5.91 -25.14
CA PHE A 492 -13.50 7.19 -25.20
C PHE A 492 -14.41 8.42 -25.08
N ILE A 493 -15.61 8.36 -25.70
CA ILE A 493 -16.61 9.43 -25.58
C ILE A 493 -17.07 9.58 -24.13
N VAL A 494 -17.46 8.47 -23.49
CA VAL A 494 -17.91 8.47 -22.09
C VAL A 494 -16.79 8.99 -21.17
N HIS A 495 -15.55 8.55 -21.37
CA HIS A 495 -14.42 9.05 -20.60
C HIS A 495 -14.21 10.57 -20.78
N LYS A 496 -14.27 11.06 -22.01
CA LYS A 496 -14.13 12.51 -22.29
C LYS A 496 -15.28 13.33 -21.71
N VAL A 497 -16.51 12.85 -21.81
CA VAL A 497 -17.71 13.52 -21.29
C VAL A 497 -17.71 13.54 -19.75
N SER A 498 -17.21 12.48 -19.12
CA SER A 498 -17.12 12.43 -17.65
C SER A 498 -16.12 13.43 -17.05
N GLY A 499 -15.30 14.09 -17.86
CA GLY A 499 -14.30 15.06 -17.38
C GLY A 499 -13.21 14.47 -16.46
N CYS A 500 -13.09 13.16 -16.48
CA CYS A 500 -12.19 12.42 -15.59
C CYS A 500 -10.77 12.36 -16.15
N ASN A 501 -9.77 12.68 -15.33
CA ASN A 501 -8.36 12.58 -15.69
C ASN A 501 -7.77 11.17 -15.47
N ASN A 502 -8.53 10.24 -14.89
CA ASN A 502 -8.06 8.90 -14.61
C ASN A 502 -8.15 7.98 -15.84
N TRP A 503 -7.04 7.83 -16.55
CA TRP A 503 -6.92 7.00 -17.75
C TRP A 503 -6.89 5.49 -17.49
N ARG A 504 -6.78 5.05 -16.24
CA ARG A 504 -6.75 3.60 -15.90
C ARG A 504 -8.01 2.89 -16.35
N LEU A 505 -9.19 3.42 -16.01
CA LEU A 505 -10.47 2.78 -16.36
C LEU A 505 -10.67 2.61 -17.87
N PRO A 506 -10.52 3.63 -18.73
CA PRO A 506 -10.64 3.45 -20.17
C PRO A 506 -9.55 2.54 -20.76
N CYS A 507 -8.32 2.52 -20.23
CA CYS A 507 -7.28 1.61 -20.67
C CYS A 507 -7.66 0.13 -20.40
N TYR A 508 -8.09 -0.21 -19.19
CA TYR A 508 -8.56 -1.58 -18.88
C TYR A 508 -9.78 -1.97 -19.70
N ALA A 509 -10.75 -1.08 -19.86
CA ALA A 509 -11.91 -1.32 -20.70
C ALA A 509 -11.53 -1.57 -22.16
N PHE A 510 -10.59 -0.80 -22.71
CA PHE A 510 -10.06 -0.96 -24.06
C PHE A 510 -9.35 -2.32 -24.26
N LEU A 511 -8.47 -2.69 -23.33
CA LEU A 511 -7.78 -3.99 -23.35
C LEU A 511 -8.76 -5.16 -23.28
N THR A 512 -9.80 -5.03 -22.44
CA THR A 512 -10.89 -6.00 -22.33
C THR A 512 -11.62 -6.16 -23.66
N MET A 513 -11.96 -5.04 -24.32
CA MET A 513 -12.63 -5.05 -25.61
C MET A 513 -11.78 -5.69 -26.71
N ILE A 514 -10.48 -5.40 -26.76
CA ILE A 514 -9.56 -6.04 -27.73
C ILE A 514 -9.52 -7.55 -27.47
N SER A 515 -9.33 -7.99 -26.25
CA SER A 515 -9.24 -9.41 -25.91
C SER A 515 -10.54 -10.14 -26.23
N PHE A 516 -11.68 -9.55 -25.86
CA PHE A 516 -13.02 -10.09 -26.19
C PHE A 516 -13.26 -10.15 -27.70
N TRP A 517 -12.90 -9.10 -28.44
CA TRP A 517 -13.04 -9.05 -29.89
C TRP A 517 -12.19 -10.13 -30.56
N LEU A 518 -10.92 -10.32 -30.16
CA LEU A 518 -10.06 -11.37 -30.71
C LEU A 518 -10.61 -12.77 -30.42
N ALA A 519 -11.10 -13.00 -29.18
CA ALA A 519 -11.73 -14.27 -28.79
C ALA A 519 -13.00 -14.54 -29.62
N THR A 520 -13.91 -13.56 -29.71
CA THR A 520 -15.17 -13.69 -30.48
C THR A 520 -14.90 -13.90 -31.96
N ARG A 521 -13.95 -13.14 -32.52
CA ARG A 521 -13.51 -13.34 -33.90
C ARG A 521 -12.99 -14.76 -34.13
N SER A 522 -12.19 -15.29 -33.21
CA SER A 522 -11.69 -16.66 -33.30
C SER A 522 -12.80 -17.69 -33.16
N ILE A 523 -13.76 -17.48 -32.25
CA ILE A 523 -14.97 -18.32 -32.14
C ILE A 523 -15.75 -18.33 -33.46
N ILE A 524 -16.02 -17.18 -34.07
CA ILE A 524 -16.76 -17.06 -35.32
C ILE A 524 -16.02 -17.75 -36.46
N ILE A 525 -14.71 -17.59 -36.55
CA ILE A 525 -13.88 -18.18 -37.57
C ILE A 525 -13.80 -19.71 -37.43
N TYR A 526 -13.72 -20.22 -36.20
CA TYR A 526 -13.48 -21.62 -35.89
C TYR A 526 -14.73 -22.39 -35.40
N THR A 527 -15.83 -21.70 -35.09
CA THR A 527 -17.10 -22.39 -34.79
C THR A 527 -17.66 -23.00 -36.05
N VAL A 528 -17.25 -24.19 -36.38
CA VAL A 528 -18.15 -25.18 -36.95
C VAL A 528 -17.55 -26.58 -36.91
N LYS A 529 -18.38 -27.49 -36.45
CA LYS A 529 -18.17 -28.92 -36.37
C LYS A 529 -17.16 -29.35 -35.30
N LEU A 530 -17.53 -29.10 -34.07
CA LEU A 530 -17.35 -30.14 -33.07
C LEU A 530 -18.15 -31.37 -33.53
N LYS A 531 -17.66 -32.10 -34.52
CA LYS A 531 -17.94 -33.50 -34.58
C LYS A 531 -17.41 -34.05 -33.27
N VAL A 532 -18.32 -34.39 -32.40
CA VAL A 532 -18.03 -35.06 -31.13
C VAL A 532 -17.11 -36.22 -31.46
N CYS A 533 -15.82 -35.98 -31.36
CA CYS A 533 -14.85 -37.05 -31.39
C CYS A 533 -15.02 -37.76 -30.04
N LYS A 534 -15.62 -38.97 -30.08
CA LYS A 534 -15.82 -39.86 -28.94
C LYS A 534 -14.45 -40.39 -28.43
N SER A 535 -13.57 -39.51 -28.04
CA SER A 535 -12.29 -39.89 -27.46
C SER A 535 -12.27 -39.51 -25.98
N LYS A 536 -12.06 -40.51 -25.12
CA LYS A 536 -11.88 -40.41 -23.66
C LYS A 536 -10.77 -39.43 -23.25
N TYR A 537 -9.90 -39.04 -24.15
CA TYR A 537 -8.77 -38.10 -23.88
C TYR A 537 -9.19 -36.66 -23.68
N TYR A 538 -10.35 -36.21 -24.18
CA TYR A 538 -10.77 -34.79 -24.01
C TYR A 538 -11.17 -34.44 -22.59
N TRP A 539 -11.76 -35.36 -21.84
CA TRP A 539 -12.17 -35.11 -20.47
C TRP A 539 -10.96 -35.03 -19.52
N THR A 540 -9.88 -35.74 -19.80
CA THR A 540 -8.66 -35.71 -18.98
C THR A 540 -7.90 -34.38 -19.12
N ILE A 541 -7.97 -33.75 -20.30
CA ILE A 541 -7.35 -32.43 -20.54
C ILE A 541 -8.17 -31.34 -19.88
N ILE A 542 -9.51 -31.38 -19.96
CA ILE A 542 -10.39 -30.38 -19.34
C ILE A 542 -10.32 -30.47 -17.81
N THR A 543 -10.29 -31.66 -17.24
CA THR A 543 -10.11 -31.84 -15.80
C THR A 543 -8.71 -31.43 -15.35
N GLY A 544 -7.66 -31.64 -16.14
CA GLY A 544 -6.31 -31.16 -15.85
C GLY A 544 -6.18 -29.64 -15.84
N ILE A 545 -6.95 -28.91 -16.68
CA ILE A 545 -6.93 -27.43 -16.71
C ILE A 545 -7.76 -26.80 -15.58
N ILE A 546 -8.74 -27.52 -15.02
CA ILE A 546 -9.59 -27.01 -13.93
C ILE A 546 -8.96 -27.27 -12.54
N PHE A 547 -8.04 -28.25 -12.42
CA PHE A 547 -7.43 -28.66 -11.15
C PHE A 547 -5.93 -28.34 -11.02
N TYR A 548 -5.33 -27.60 -11.94
CA TYR A 548 -4.01 -27.00 -11.86
C TYR A 548 -4.17 -25.48 -12.06
#